data_a1a67ed6649341d05da1ce9417a2aca1
#
_entry.id   a1a67ed6649341d05da1ce9417a2aca1
#
_cell.length_a   1.000
_cell.length_b   1.000
_cell.length_c   1.000
_cell.angle_alpha   90.00
_cell.angle_beta   90.00
_cell.angle_gamma   90.00
#
_symmetry.space_group_name_H-M   'P 1'
#
loop_
_entity.id
_entity.type
_entity.pdbx_description
1 polymer ?
#
loop_
_entity_poly.entity_id
_entity_poly.type
_entity_poly.pdbx_seq_one_letter_code
_entity_poly.pdbx_strand_id
1 'polypeptide(L)'
;MTSSSPDESVRQQVRARLRDKVPGLSEKDAELLEVGVYNWAIEYCGIYKVVRNWSNPRFVSIYSNKVRSIAANLDPSGYICNLRLRDRLFSGEFTADRLAFLGRDRTFPERWKDFLDIKMRRDEHVLDDKPSAMTDEFVCSRCNKRECHYAEVQARSADEPMSLMIS
;
A
#
# COMPACT_ATOMS: atom_id res chain seq x y z
N MET A 1 -30.01 -26.52 15.55
CA MET A 1 -29.52 -26.18 14.21
C MET A 1 -29.50 -24.66 14.12
N THR A 2 -28.40 -24.05 14.49
CA THR A 2 -28.19 -22.61 14.40
C THR A 2 -27.98 -22.26 12.94
N SER A 3 -28.94 -21.59 12.30
CA SER A 3 -28.78 -21.03 10.97
C SER A 3 -27.73 -19.92 11.08
N SER A 4 -26.48 -20.26 10.74
CA SER A 4 -25.45 -19.22 10.56
C SER A 4 -25.91 -18.25 9.49
N SER A 5 -25.81 -16.95 9.75
CA SER A 5 -26.10 -15.95 8.74
C SER A 5 -25.22 -16.20 7.51
N PRO A 6 -25.68 -15.88 6.28
CA PRO A 6 -24.89 -16.09 5.06
C PRO A 6 -23.50 -15.44 5.15
N ASP A 7 -23.36 -14.42 5.93
CA ASP A 7 -22.12 -13.68 6.22
C ASP A 7 -21.12 -14.55 6.98
N GLU A 8 -21.55 -15.25 8.02
CA GLU A 8 -20.70 -16.13 8.83
C GLU A 8 -20.27 -17.37 8.03
N SER A 9 -21.13 -17.90 7.18
CA SER A 9 -20.80 -19.02 6.30
C SER A 9 -19.64 -18.68 5.35
N VAL A 10 -19.64 -17.50 4.74
CA VAL A 10 -18.57 -17.04 3.85
C VAL A 10 -17.27 -16.89 4.63
N ARG A 11 -17.31 -16.31 5.81
CA ARG A 11 -16.15 -16.10 6.69
C ARG A 11 -15.53 -17.44 7.13
N GLN A 12 -16.35 -18.42 7.51
CA GLN A 12 -15.90 -19.76 7.86
C GLN A 12 -15.22 -20.47 6.67
N GLN A 13 -15.78 -20.34 5.48
CA GLN A 13 -15.14 -20.89 4.27
C GLN A 13 -13.77 -20.25 3.99
N VAL A 14 -13.62 -18.94 4.24
CA VAL A 14 -12.34 -18.26 4.10
C VAL A 14 -11.32 -18.77 5.13
N ARG A 15 -11.71 -18.93 6.40
CA ARG A 15 -10.84 -19.51 7.45
C ARG A 15 -10.36 -20.90 7.06
N ALA A 16 -11.27 -21.76 6.59
CA ALA A 16 -10.92 -23.11 6.13
C ALA A 16 -9.94 -23.10 4.95
N ARG A 17 -10.16 -22.24 3.95
CA ARG A 17 -9.27 -22.10 2.79
C ARG A 17 -7.90 -21.55 3.16
N LEU A 18 -7.80 -20.64 4.12
CA LEU A 18 -6.52 -20.12 4.62
C LEU A 18 -5.70 -21.22 5.26
N ARG A 19 -6.32 -22.08 6.08
CA ARG A 19 -5.67 -23.24 6.70
C ARG A 19 -5.19 -24.26 5.68
N ASP A 20 -5.98 -24.52 4.66
CA ASP A 20 -5.62 -25.44 3.57
C ASP A 20 -4.41 -24.93 2.77
N LYS A 21 -4.37 -23.63 2.49
CA LYS A 21 -3.31 -22.98 1.70
C LYS A 21 -2.02 -22.72 2.47
N VAL A 22 -2.10 -22.55 3.78
CA VAL A 22 -0.96 -22.16 4.61
C VAL A 22 -0.66 -23.30 5.61
N PRO A 23 0.24 -24.23 5.26
CA PRO A 23 0.60 -25.34 6.15
C PRO A 23 1.13 -24.84 7.51
N GLY A 24 0.58 -25.37 8.59
CA GLY A 24 0.98 -24.99 9.95
C GLY A 24 0.23 -23.80 10.56
N LEU A 25 -0.70 -23.18 9.83
CA LEU A 25 -1.53 -22.12 10.38
C LEU A 25 -2.52 -22.68 11.41
N SER A 26 -2.46 -22.16 12.64
CA SER A 26 -3.39 -22.55 13.69
C SER A 26 -4.82 -22.06 13.39
N GLU A 27 -5.82 -22.70 13.98
CA GLU A 27 -7.22 -22.27 13.82
C GLU A 27 -7.43 -20.85 14.35
N LYS A 28 -6.80 -20.54 15.47
CA LYS A 28 -6.83 -19.22 16.10
C LYS A 28 -6.20 -18.14 15.20
N ASP A 29 -5.05 -18.45 14.59
CA ASP A 29 -4.38 -17.50 13.70
C ASP A 29 -5.17 -17.28 12.40
N ALA A 30 -5.80 -18.34 11.87
CA ALA A 30 -6.68 -18.22 10.71
C ALA A 30 -7.91 -17.34 11.01
N GLU A 31 -8.45 -17.44 12.22
CA GLU A 31 -9.54 -16.59 12.67
C GLU A 31 -9.09 -15.13 12.82
N LEU A 32 -7.98 -14.88 13.51
CA LEU A 32 -7.42 -13.53 13.67
C LEU A 32 -7.09 -12.90 12.33
N LEU A 33 -6.52 -13.67 11.42
CA LEU A 33 -6.18 -13.21 10.07
C LEU A 33 -7.42 -12.82 9.27
N GLU A 34 -8.49 -13.63 9.35
CA GLU A 34 -9.76 -13.32 8.70
C GLU A 34 -10.39 -12.06 9.29
N VAL A 35 -10.39 -11.91 10.63
CA VAL A 35 -10.87 -10.70 11.31
C VAL A 35 -10.07 -9.47 10.88
N GLY A 36 -8.75 -9.58 10.77
CA GLY A 36 -7.90 -8.52 10.26
C GLY A 36 -8.25 -8.10 8.84
N VAL A 37 -8.48 -9.08 7.95
CA VAL A 37 -8.91 -8.81 6.56
C VAL A 37 -10.28 -8.13 6.51
N TYR A 38 -11.21 -8.58 7.33
CA TYR A 38 -12.54 -7.99 7.41
C TYR A 38 -12.48 -6.52 7.88
N ASN A 39 -11.74 -6.25 8.95
CA ASN A 39 -11.53 -4.90 9.46
C ASN A 39 -10.85 -3.99 8.43
N TRP A 40 -9.82 -4.49 7.75
CA TRP A 40 -9.18 -3.78 6.66
C TRP A 40 -10.17 -3.45 5.53
N ALA A 41 -11.02 -4.40 5.15
CA ALA A 41 -12.03 -4.17 4.11
C ALA A 41 -13.06 -3.11 4.52
N ILE A 42 -13.44 -3.07 5.81
CA ILE A 42 -14.33 -2.03 6.37
C ILE A 42 -13.69 -0.64 6.25
N GLU A 43 -12.42 -0.50 6.67
CA GLU A 43 -11.70 0.78 6.59
C GLU A 43 -11.55 1.23 5.13
N TYR A 44 -11.11 0.33 4.27
CA TYR A 44 -10.95 0.60 2.84
C TYR A 44 -12.27 1.08 2.21
N CYS A 45 -13.36 0.39 2.48
CA CYS A 45 -14.70 0.78 2.01
C CYS A 45 -15.17 2.12 2.60
N GLY A 46 -14.73 2.47 3.81
CA GLY A 46 -14.98 3.78 4.41
C GLY A 46 -14.33 4.91 3.62
N ILE A 47 -13.08 4.74 3.25
CA ILE A 47 -12.29 5.72 2.47
C ILE A 47 -12.92 5.92 1.07
N TYR A 48 -13.27 4.84 0.40
CA TYR A 48 -13.81 4.88 -0.97
C TYR A 48 -15.35 4.98 -1.05
N LYS A 49 -16.03 5.20 0.09
CA LYS A 49 -17.49 5.35 0.18
C LYS A 49 -18.27 4.17 -0.42
N VAL A 50 -17.75 2.95 -0.28
CA VAL A 50 -18.41 1.72 -0.71
C VAL A 50 -19.34 1.23 0.42
N VAL A 51 -20.55 0.86 0.07
CA VAL A 51 -21.54 0.31 1.05
C VAL A 51 -21.03 -1.03 1.58
N ARG A 52 -20.90 -1.14 2.90
CA ARG A 52 -20.37 -2.28 3.65
C ARG A 52 -21.47 -3.32 3.90
N ASN A 53 -21.84 -4.03 2.85
CA ASN A 53 -22.86 -5.07 2.92
C ASN A 53 -22.42 -6.26 2.07
N TRP A 54 -22.63 -7.47 2.55
CA TRP A 54 -22.34 -8.71 1.83
C TRP A 54 -23.19 -8.89 0.56
N SER A 55 -24.33 -8.23 0.46
CA SER A 55 -25.10 -8.16 -0.78
C SER A 55 -24.49 -7.23 -1.83
N ASN A 56 -23.48 -6.43 -1.45
CA ASN A 56 -22.79 -5.53 -2.37
C ASN A 56 -21.62 -6.23 -3.04
N PRO A 57 -21.65 -6.46 -4.37
CA PRO A 57 -20.58 -7.16 -5.08
C PRO A 57 -19.22 -6.49 -4.96
N ARG A 58 -19.19 -5.15 -4.83
CA ARG A 58 -17.94 -4.38 -4.66
C ARG A 58 -17.29 -4.67 -3.32
N PHE A 59 -18.07 -4.70 -2.24
CA PHE A 59 -17.56 -5.05 -0.91
C PHE A 59 -17.00 -6.48 -0.90
N VAL A 60 -17.76 -7.45 -1.43
CA VAL A 60 -17.32 -8.84 -1.52
C VAL A 60 -16.05 -8.99 -2.35
N SER A 61 -15.94 -8.25 -3.45
CA SER A 61 -14.74 -8.26 -4.29
C SER A 61 -13.51 -7.71 -3.56
N ILE A 62 -13.64 -6.59 -2.85
CA ILE A 62 -12.57 -5.97 -2.04
C ILE A 62 -12.08 -6.95 -0.99
N TYR A 63 -12.99 -7.51 -0.21
CA TYR A 63 -12.69 -8.51 0.82
C TYR A 63 -12.00 -9.74 0.23
N SER A 64 -12.58 -10.35 -0.81
CA SER A 64 -12.05 -11.55 -1.46
C SER A 64 -10.68 -11.33 -2.09
N ASN A 65 -10.44 -10.17 -2.70
CA ASN A 65 -9.14 -9.83 -3.27
C ASN A 65 -8.06 -9.68 -2.19
N LYS A 66 -8.41 -9.10 -1.04
CA LYS A 66 -7.48 -9.01 0.09
C LYS A 66 -7.15 -10.40 0.65
N VAL A 67 -8.16 -11.27 0.82
CA VAL A 67 -7.95 -12.67 1.23
C VAL A 67 -6.99 -13.39 0.27
N ARG A 68 -7.25 -13.30 -1.05
CA ARG A 68 -6.38 -13.94 -2.07
C ARG A 68 -4.96 -13.41 -2.02
N SER A 69 -4.80 -12.09 -1.87
CA SER A 69 -3.48 -11.46 -1.78
C SER A 69 -2.69 -11.98 -0.60
N ILE A 70 -3.32 -12.10 0.58
CA ILE A 70 -2.68 -12.60 1.78
C ILE A 70 -2.38 -14.09 1.65
N ALA A 71 -3.35 -14.90 1.22
CA ALA A 71 -3.16 -16.33 1.01
C ALA A 71 -2.00 -16.62 0.05
N ALA A 72 -1.92 -15.89 -1.06
CA ALA A 72 -0.86 -16.06 -2.05
C ALA A 72 0.54 -15.66 -1.53
N ASN A 73 0.61 -14.70 -0.61
CA ASN A 73 1.88 -14.32 0.03
C ASN A 73 2.31 -15.28 1.15
N LEU A 74 1.35 -15.97 1.79
CA LEU A 74 1.64 -16.94 2.84
C LEU A 74 1.85 -18.37 2.30
N ASP A 75 1.42 -18.63 1.08
CA ASP A 75 1.58 -19.93 0.42
C ASP A 75 3.04 -20.14 -0.01
N PRO A 76 3.77 -21.10 0.62
CA PRO A 76 5.18 -21.33 0.30
C PRO A 76 5.38 -21.94 -1.09
N SER A 77 4.37 -22.60 -1.63
CA SER A 77 4.38 -23.21 -2.97
C SER A 77 3.80 -22.28 -4.04
N GLY A 78 3.34 -21.09 -3.62
CA GLY A 78 2.71 -20.12 -4.51
C GLY A 78 3.70 -19.43 -5.45
N TYR A 79 3.17 -18.87 -6.52
CA TYR A 79 3.96 -18.14 -7.55
C TYR A 79 4.64 -16.85 -7.02
N ILE A 80 4.24 -16.34 -5.87
CA ILE A 80 4.82 -15.13 -5.27
C ILE A 80 6.19 -15.42 -4.66
N CYS A 81 6.42 -16.66 -4.17
CA CYS A 81 7.67 -17.10 -3.54
C CYS A 81 8.10 -16.25 -2.33
N ASN A 82 7.14 -15.78 -1.52
CA ASN A 82 7.43 -15.03 -0.30
C ASN A 82 7.67 -15.99 0.88
N LEU A 83 8.84 -16.61 0.91
CA LEU A 83 9.16 -17.68 1.86
C LEU A 83 9.25 -17.19 3.31
N ARG A 84 9.64 -15.94 3.53
CA ARG A 84 9.89 -15.38 4.87
C ARG A 84 8.65 -14.89 5.60
N LEU A 85 7.59 -14.49 4.87
CA LEU A 85 6.42 -13.90 5.51
C LEU A 85 5.75 -14.83 6.50
N ARG A 86 5.65 -16.12 6.15
CA ARG A 86 5.09 -17.14 7.02
C ARG A 86 5.94 -17.33 8.29
N ASP A 87 7.25 -17.41 8.15
CA ASP A 87 8.16 -17.59 9.27
C ASP A 87 8.14 -16.38 10.20
N ARG A 88 8.03 -15.17 9.67
CA ARG A 88 7.85 -13.94 10.43
C ARG A 88 6.52 -13.90 11.20
N LEU A 89 5.45 -14.42 10.60
CA LEU A 89 4.16 -14.57 11.29
C LEU A 89 4.27 -15.57 12.44
N PHE A 90 4.90 -16.73 12.22
CA PHE A 90 5.05 -17.76 13.24
C PHE A 90 6.05 -17.40 14.34
N SER A 91 7.04 -16.58 14.05
CA SER A 91 7.94 -16.01 15.06
C SER A 91 7.29 -14.94 15.95
N GLY A 92 6.08 -14.48 15.59
CA GLY A 92 5.36 -13.44 16.35
C GLY A 92 5.86 -12.04 16.11
N GLU A 93 6.59 -11.76 15.00
CA GLU A 93 7.02 -10.41 14.63
C GLU A 93 5.83 -9.45 14.50
N PHE A 94 4.70 -9.98 14.06
CA PHE A 94 3.43 -9.30 14.03
C PHE A 94 2.28 -10.28 14.26
N THR A 95 1.15 -9.78 14.74
CA THR A 95 -0.04 -10.59 14.94
C THR A 95 -0.79 -10.83 13.62
N ALA A 96 -1.51 -11.95 13.53
CA ALA A 96 -2.18 -12.36 12.30
C ALA A 96 -3.20 -11.31 11.80
N ASP A 97 -3.90 -10.62 12.70
CA ASP A 97 -4.83 -9.54 12.36
C ASP A 97 -4.14 -8.33 11.72
N ARG A 98 -2.90 -8.02 12.15
CA ARG A 98 -2.12 -6.91 11.61
C ARG A 98 -1.60 -7.14 10.20
N LEU A 99 -1.46 -8.39 9.78
CA LEU A 99 -0.97 -8.72 8.45
C LEU A 99 -1.79 -8.06 7.33
N ALA A 100 -3.09 -7.92 7.53
CA ALA A 100 -3.97 -7.26 6.56
C ALA A 100 -3.64 -5.77 6.36
N PHE A 101 -3.05 -5.11 7.35
CA PHE A 101 -2.71 -3.70 7.34
C PHE A 101 -1.26 -3.42 6.93
N LEU A 102 -0.44 -4.45 6.79
CA LEU A 102 0.93 -4.27 6.34
C LEU A 102 0.98 -3.74 4.91
N GLY A 103 1.85 -2.75 4.68
CA GLY A 103 2.20 -2.27 3.35
C GLY A 103 2.86 -3.36 2.50
N ARG A 104 2.89 -3.17 1.20
CA ARG A 104 3.51 -4.12 0.26
C ARG A 104 5.00 -4.30 0.53
N ASP A 105 5.67 -3.21 0.86
CA ASP A 105 7.08 -3.14 1.25
C ASP A 105 7.38 -3.95 2.51
N ARG A 106 6.51 -3.90 3.51
CA ARG A 106 6.64 -4.68 4.75
C ARG A 106 6.20 -6.13 4.60
N THR A 107 5.28 -6.40 3.67
CA THR A 107 4.83 -7.77 3.39
C THR A 107 5.91 -8.58 2.67
N PHE A 108 6.64 -7.97 1.74
CA PHE A 108 7.72 -8.60 0.99
C PHE A 108 8.93 -7.66 0.82
N PRO A 109 9.70 -7.40 1.90
CA PRO A 109 10.79 -6.42 1.88
C PRO A 109 11.85 -6.70 0.82
N GLU A 110 12.20 -7.97 0.60
CA GLU A 110 13.26 -8.36 -0.32
C GLU A 110 12.96 -7.93 -1.76
N ARG A 111 11.70 -8.02 -2.18
CA ARG A 111 11.27 -7.62 -3.52
C ARG A 111 11.16 -6.11 -3.69
N TRP A 112 10.90 -5.39 -2.62
CA TRP A 112 10.66 -3.95 -2.66
C TRP A 112 11.91 -3.12 -2.36
N LYS A 113 12.98 -3.75 -1.84
CA LYS A 113 14.20 -3.07 -1.42
C LYS A 113 14.76 -2.17 -2.53
N ASP A 114 15.00 -2.71 -3.71
CA ASP A 114 15.63 -1.97 -4.81
C ASP A 114 14.76 -0.77 -5.26
N PHE A 115 13.43 -0.95 -5.27
CA PHE A 115 12.51 0.14 -5.61
C PHE A 115 12.48 1.22 -4.55
N LEU A 116 12.56 0.86 -3.27
CA LEU A 116 12.64 1.81 -2.16
C LEU A 116 13.96 2.57 -2.17
N ASP A 117 15.07 1.90 -2.44
CA ASP A 117 16.39 2.51 -2.56
C ASP A 117 16.43 3.53 -3.72
N ILE A 118 15.84 3.18 -4.86
CA ILE A 118 15.72 4.11 -6.00
C ILE A 118 14.85 5.31 -5.62
N LYS A 119 13.74 5.08 -4.94
CA LYS A 119 12.85 6.15 -4.49
C LYS A 119 13.56 7.07 -3.49
N MET A 120 14.23 6.51 -2.50
CA MET A 120 14.98 7.27 -1.50
C MET A 120 16.04 8.16 -2.14
N ARG A 121 16.83 7.63 -3.09
CA ARG A 121 17.83 8.42 -3.83
C ARG A 121 17.19 9.57 -4.61
N ARG A 122 16.03 9.35 -5.23
CA ARG A 122 15.33 10.43 -5.93
C ARG A 122 14.83 11.50 -4.96
N ASP A 123 14.26 11.08 -3.84
CA ASP A 123 13.76 11.99 -2.83
C ASP A 123 14.91 12.79 -2.18
N GLU A 124 16.08 12.18 -1.97
CA GLU A 124 17.31 12.84 -1.53
C GLU A 124 17.79 13.88 -2.55
N HIS A 125 17.84 13.53 -3.84
CA HIS A 125 18.24 14.49 -4.89
C HIS A 125 17.28 15.69 -4.96
N VAL A 126 15.98 15.48 -4.79
CA VAL A 126 15.00 16.59 -4.76
C VAL A 126 15.20 17.50 -3.55
N LEU A 127 15.64 16.92 -2.40
CA LEU A 127 15.94 17.71 -1.19
C LEU A 127 17.31 18.38 -1.25
N ASP A 128 18.29 17.75 -1.93
CA ASP A 128 19.65 18.28 -2.11
C ASP A 128 19.78 19.25 -3.30
N ASP A 129 18.80 19.30 -4.17
CA ASP A 129 18.69 20.37 -5.17
C ASP A 129 18.49 21.70 -4.43
N LYS A 130 19.58 22.13 -3.79
CA LYS A 130 19.73 23.54 -3.43
C LYS A 130 19.50 24.31 -4.70
N PRO A 131 18.61 25.29 -4.68
CA PRO A 131 18.32 26.09 -5.85
C PRO A 131 19.64 26.59 -6.41
N SER A 132 20.01 26.06 -7.58
CA SER A 132 21.24 26.40 -8.25
C SER A 132 21.15 27.85 -8.67
N ALA A 133 22.09 28.65 -8.23
CA ALA A 133 22.27 30.06 -8.58
C ALA A 133 21.07 30.98 -8.31
N MET A 134 21.15 31.72 -7.22
CA MET A 134 20.37 32.93 -7.05
C MET A 134 20.74 33.91 -8.17
N THR A 135 19.75 34.49 -8.79
CA THR A 135 19.93 35.57 -9.76
C THR A 135 19.46 36.89 -9.18
N ASP A 136 20.17 37.95 -9.47
CA ASP A 136 19.81 39.34 -9.16
C ASP A 136 19.04 40.03 -10.29
N GLU A 137 18.82 39.32 -11.40
CA GLU A 137 18.15 39.83 -12.59
C GLU A 137 16.65 40.14 -12.33
N PHE A 138 16.02 39.35 -11.47
CA PHE A 138 14.60 39.46 -11.14
C PHE A 138 14.39 40.02 -9.74
N VAL A 139 13.34 40.86 -9.61
CA VAL A 139 12.91 41.35 -8.29
C VAL A 139 11.73 40.55 -7.80
N CYS A 140 11.83 39.98 -6.60
CA CYS A 140 10.74 39.27 -5.97
C CYS A 140 9.55 40.20 -5.72
N SER A 141 8.38 39.91 -6.28
CA SER A 141 7.15 40.70 -6.09
C SER A 141 6.65 40.68 -4.64
N ARG A 142 7.10 39.74 -3.82
CA ARG A 142 6.64 39.54 -2.44
C ARG A 142 7.50 40.28 -1.42
N CYS A 143 8.82 40.29 -1.58
CA CYS A 143 9.73 40.91 -0.61
C CYS A 143 10.63 42.00 -1.20
N ASN A 144 10.51 42.30 -2.50
CA ASN A 144 11.27 43.32 -3.24
C ASN A 144 12.80 43.12 -3.20
N LYS A 145 13.27 41.95 -2.84
CA LYS A 145 14.71 41.60 -2.90
C LYS A 145 15.06 41.07 -4.29
N ARG A 146 16.31 41.25 -4.68
CA ARG A 146 16.90 40.75 -5.93
C ARG A 146 17.66 39.42 -5.67
N GLU A 147 17.03 38.52 -4.96
CA GLU A 147 17.56 37.18 -4.64
C GLU A 147 16.47 36.17 -5.01
N CYS A 148 16.37 35.86 -6.30
CA CYS A 148 15.34 34.96 -6.82
C CYS A 148 15.97 33.72 -7.44
N HIS A 149 15.26 32.61 -7.34
CA HIS A 149 15.56 31.43 -8.14
C HIS A 149 14.67 31.44 -9.37
N TYR A 150 15.21 31.02 -10.50
CA TYR A 150 14.41 30.80 -11.69
C TYR A 150 14.60 29.41 -12.24
N ALA A 151 13.54 28.85 -12.78
CA ALA A 151 13.55 27.59 -13.51
C ALA A 151 12.84 27.76 -14.83
N GLU A 152 13.45 27.28 -15.89
CA GLU A 152 12.82 27.22 -17.20
C GLU A 152 11.97 25.96 -17.29
N VAL A 153 10.68 26.13 -17.50
CA VAL A 153 9.72 25.03 -17.59
C VAL A 153 8.98 25.09 -18.91
N GLN A 154 8.97 24.00 -19.64
CA GLN A 154 8.14 23.86 -20.82
C GLN A 154 6.69 23.56 -20.37
N ALA A 155 5.90 24.62 -20.21
CA ALA A 155 4.52 24.52 -19.76
C ALA A 155 3.51 24.40 -20.92
N ARG A 156 3.96 24.59 -22.16
CA ARG A 156 3.13 24.59 -23.36
C ARG A 156 3.64 23.60 -24.40
N SER A 157 3.38 23.86 -25.66
CA SER A 157 3.85 23.05 -26.80
C SER A 157 5.38 23.10 -26.95
N ALA A 158 5.99 22.07 -27.52
CA ALA A 158 7.42 22.01 -27.78
C ALA A 158 7.93 23.11 -28.74
N ASP A 159 7.03 23.73 -29.52
CA ASP A 159 7.35 24.79 -30.47
C ASP A 159 7.28 26.19 -29.85
N GLU A 160 6.88 26.32 -28.59
CA GLU A 160 6.80 27.60 -27.89
C GLU A 160 8.00 27.79 -26.96
N PRO A 161 8.39 29.09 -26.71
CA PRO A 161 9.48 29.37 -25.77
C PRO A 161 9.15 28.90 -24.37
N MET A 162 10.15 28.47 -23.60
CA MET A 162 10.01 28.04 -22.22
C MET A 162 9.47 29.18 -21.34
N SER A 163 8.66 28.81 -20.37
CA SER A 163 8.16 29.72 -19.34
C SER A 163 9.15 29.77 -18.18
N LEU A 164 9.46 30.99 -17.70
CA LEU A 164 10.29 31.18 -16.51
C LEU A 164 9.41 31.13 -15.25
N MET A 165 9.70 30.22 -14.36
CA MET A 165 9.17 30.21 -13.00
C MET A 165 10.17 30.90 -12.09
N ILE A 166 9.74 31.95 -11.40
CA ILE A 166 10.56 32.74 -10.47
C ILE A 166 10.02 32.51 -9.05
N SER A 167 10.89 32.11 -8.11
CA SER A 167 10.55 31.85 -6.71
C SER A 167 11.55 32.48 -5.74
#